data_5e3a123139651ef0b46c2599abe49192
#
_entry.id   5e3a123139651ef0b46c2599abe49192
#
_cell.length_a   1.000
_cell.length_b   1.000
_cell.length_c   1.000
_cell.angle_alpha   90.00
_cell.angle_beta   90.00
_cell.angle_gamma   90.00
#
_symmetry.space_group_name_H-M   'P 1'
#
loop_
_entity.id
_entity.type
_entity.pdbx_description
1 polymer ?
#
loop_
_entity_poly.entity_id
_entity_poly.type
_entity_poly.pdbx_seq_one_letter_code
_entity_poly.pdbx_strand_id
1 'polypeptide(L)'
;MFRRDLGRAADPPRERLERVHFLEDQQRNRRRSRRFGVFAITAVAIAGLPLCVVIAPLLLGGLLVIAHVVDLFAPLGAAEWAALHDAIFVGPTISRKLGGHETAISWRALAMIYIAPGAALMLAAWPFVRLLSRRAGVGSLLHRLQSRAPDPTRLAEQQMVNVVLEMAVAAGVPAPHVRVIDSAAVNAVAVGLSVDDAMVLVTNGFLDRLDRDERQAVVAHLVGSVGNGDLEIAATILSVFETWVLVAMLLETPLSVRRRAFVRKFLRLARAEVRGRADEAEARAVIDSLLAGVGPDAEDFMAMIEAIEPRSAKHGCFIILVQLPLIAVLGLGTIAAKQSTNLFTLLVFGPWLSAMWRARRGLADASAVQLTRNPSALASAVRTLATCDVEVPGGWPVHFLFPVWLPADRQPNEEFPGASTYVARMRLEPEPRLRRLAALGASLEPQAYVKLASRIRAALPSWRELGSFVGWGILAGALIATLVAVTVLSASLILMLLWYVLR
;
A
#
# COMPACT_ATOMS: atom_id res chain seq x y z
N MET A 1 56.19 -59.10 -18.82
CA MET A 1 56.60 -57.82 -18.29
C MET A 1 55.48 -56.82 -18.56
N PHE A 2 54.45 -56.74 -17.64
CA PHE A 2 53.23 -55.93 -17.82
C PHE A 2 53.40 -54.64 -17.05
N ARG A 3 53.45 -53.50 -17.71
CA ARG A 3 53.28 -52.18 -17.12
C ARG A 3 51.82 -51.76 -17.32
N ARG A 4 51.04 -51.73 -16.21
CA ARG A 4 49.71 -51.17 -16.15
C ARG A 4 49.81 -49.65 -16.13
N ASP A 5 49.33 -49.00 -17.19
CA ASP A 5 48.99 -47.61 -17.17
C ASP A 5 47.71 -47.41 -16.37
N LEU A 6 47.84 -46.83 -15.16
CA LEU A 6 46.73 -46.34 -14.39
C LEU A 6 46.31 -45.00 -14.98
N GLY A 7 45.26 -45.05 -15.79
CA GLY A 7 44.61 -43.84 -16.29
C GLY A 7 44.18 -42.94 -15.12
N ARG A 8 44.70 -41.72 -15.10
CA ARG A 8 44.19 -40.63 -14.26
C ARG A 8 42.73 -40.43 -14.64
N ALA A 9 41.82 -40.79 -13.74
CA ALA A 9 40.44 -40.33 -13.82
C ALA A 9 40.46 -38.79 -13.74
N ALA A 10 40.04 -38.14 -14.81
CA ALA A 10 39.85 -36.70 -14.83
C ALA A 10 38.75 -36.33 -13.82
N ASP A 11 39.07 -35.52 -12.86
CA ASP A 11 38.09 -34.94 -11.95
C ASP A 11 36.94 -34.29 -12.75
N PRO A 12 35.68 -34.52 -12.40
CA PRO A 12 34.59 -33.87 -13.07
C PRO A 12 34.67 -32.35 -12.79
N PRO A 13 34.38 -31.50 -13.79
CA PRO A 13 34.69 -30.09 -13.76
C PRO A 13 33.77 -29.33 -12.78
N ARG A 14 34.17 -29.24 -11.51
CA ARG A 14 33.52 -28.41 -10.49
C ARG A 14 33.39 -26.94 -10.98
N GLU A 15 34.39 -26.44 -11.65
CA GLU A 15 34.37 -25.07 -12.21
C GLU A 15 33.30 -24.82 -13.28
N ARG A 16 32.92 -25.83 -14.08
CA ARG A 16 31.85 -25.71 -15.06
C ARG A 16 30.47 -25.69 -14.43
N LEU A 17 30.26 -26.46 -13.36
CA LEU A 17 28.99 -26.48 -12.60
C LEU A 17 28.78 -25.14 -11.87
N GLU A 18 29.81 -24.56 -11.27
CA GLU A 18 29.71 -23.25 -10.61
C GLU A 18 29.45 -22.12 -11.60
N ARG A 19 30.08 -22.12 -12.79
CA ARG A 19 29.82 -21.12 -13.84
C ARG A 19 28.40 -21.21 -14.43
N VAL A 20 27.90 -22.41 -14.62
CA VAL A 20 26.54 -22.62 -15.12
C VAL A 20 25.52 -22.16 -14.09
N HIS A 21 25.71 -22.49 -12.81
CA HIS A 21 24.85 -22.00 -11.72
C HIS A 21 24.87 -20.49 -11.59
N PHE A 22 26.05 -19.85 -11.67
CA PHE A 22 26.17 -18.38 -11.59
C PHE A 22 25.40 -17.66 -12.72
N LEU A 23 25.56 -18.13 -13.95
CA LEU A 23 24.87 -17.53 -15.11
C LEU A 23 23.36 -17.80 -15.09
N GLU A 24 22.93 -18.96 -14.66
CA GLU A 24 21.51 -19.29 -14.46
C GLU A 24 20.88 -18.45 -13.36
N ASP A 25 21.57 -18.27 -12.24
CA ASP A 25 21.11 -17.41 -11.13
C ASP A 25 21.08 -15.95 -11.55
N GLN A 26 22.05 -15.49 -12.33
CA GLN A 26 22.05 -14.13 -12.85
C GLN A 26 20.90 -13.90 -13.86
N GLN A 27 20.61 -14.85 -14.74
CA GLN A 27 19.47 -14.79 -15.64
C GLN A 27 18.13 -14.88 -14.90
N ARG A 28 18.06 -15.74 -13.87
CA ARG A 28 16.88 -15.91 -12.99
C ARG A 28 16.60 -14.61 -12.24
N ASN A 29 17.63 -13.97 -11.68
CA ASN A 29 17.51 -12.68 -11.00
C ASN A 29 17.09 -11.55 -11.95
N ARG A 30 17.61 -11.49 -13.19
CA ARG A 30 17.17 -10.52 -14.20
C ARG A 30 15.71 -10.72 -14.62
N ARG A 31 15.26 -11.97 -14.80
CA ARG A 31 13.85 -12.29 -15.11
C ARG A 31 12.94 -11.95 -13.93
N ARG A 32 13.40 -12.20 -12.70
CA ARG A 32 12.71 -11.88 -11.45
C ARG A 32 12.56 -10.36 -11.30
N SER A 33 13.62 -9.60 -11.51
CA SER A 33 13.60 -8.14 -11.45
C SER A 33 12.66 -7.50 -12.48
N ARG A 34 12.63 -8.01 -13.73
CA ARG A 34 11.67 -7.54 -14.75
C ARG A 34 10.22 -7.83 -14.38
N ARG A 35 9.91 -9.04 -13.91
CA ARG A 35 8.56 -9.41 -13.46
C ARG A 35 8.12 -8.55 -12.29
N PHE A 36 9.05 -8.23 -11.41
CA PHE A 36 8.83 -7.38 -10.25
C PHE A 36 8.55 -5.92 -10.67
N GLY A 37 9.31 -5.37 -11.62
CA GLY A 37 9.06 -4.03 -12.16
C GLY A 37 7.68 -3.92 -12.83
N VAL A 38 7.29 -4.92 -13.64
CA VAL A 38 5.95 -4.95 -14.25
C VAL A 38 4.86 -5.03 -13.18
N PHE A 39 5.05 -5.89 -12.16
CA PHE A 39 4.13 -5.98 -11.03
C PHE A 39 3.97 -4.64 -10.31
N ALA A 40 5.08 -3.96 -10.01
CA ALA A 40 5.06 -2.67 -9.32
C ALA A 40 4.29 -1.60 -10.13
N ILE A 41 4.61 -1.46 -11.42
CA ILE A 41 3.96 -0.50 -12.32
C ILE A 41 2.45 -0.80 -12.40
N THR A 42 2.10 -2.07 -12.57
CA THR A 42 0.69 -2.50 -12.65
C THR A 42 -0.05 -2.21 -11.34
N ALA A 43 0.55 -2.51 -10.18
CA ALA A 43 -0.03 -2.24 -8.87
C ALA A 43 -0.27 -0.73 -8.65
N VAL A 44 0.70 0.11 -9.02
CA VAL A 44 0.58 1.57 -8.93
C VAL A 44 -0.52 2.10 -9.85
N ALA A 45 -0.56 1.64 -11.10
CA ALA A 45 -1.59 2.06 -12.06
C ALA A 45 -3.00 1.65 -11.59
N ILE A 46 -3.15 0.42 -11.13
CA ILE A 46 -4.42 -0.10 -10.59
C ILE A 46 -4.86 0.69 -9.34
N ALA A 47 -3.93 1.03 -8.45
CA ALA A 47 -4.22 1.84 -7.27
C ALA A 47 -4.71 3.26 -7.62
N GLY A 48 -4.45 3.75 -8.83
CA GLY A 48 -4.93 5.04 -9.34
C GLY A 48 -6.39 5.04 -9.83
N LEU A 49 -6.95 3.88 -10.14
CA LEU A 49 -8.31 3.80 -10.72
C LEU A 49 -9.39 4.47 -9.86
N PRO A 50 -9.44 4.28 -8.54
CA PRO A 50 -10.45 4.94 -7.71
C PRO A 50 -10.38 6.46 -7.70
N LEU A 51 -9.21 7.03 -7.93
CA LEU A 51 -9.02 8.49 -7.98
C LEU A 51 -9.77 9.11 -9.16
N CYS A 52 -10.04 8.34 -10.19
CA CYS A 52 -10.78 8.81 -11.37
C CYS A 52 -12.23 9.21 -11.05
N VAL A 53 -12.80 8.70 -9.96
CA VAL A 53 -14.13 9.14 -9.47
C VAL A 53 -14.17 10.65 -9.20
N VAL A 54 -13.03 11.24 -8.83
CA VAL A 54 -12.91 12.69 -8.61
C VAL A 54 -12.29 13.41 -9.80
N ILE A 55 -11.23 12.82 -10.35
CA ILE A 55 -10.46 13.47 -11.43
C ILE A 55 -11.29 13.57 -12.70
N ALA A 56 -12.04 12.53 -13.07
CA ALA A 56 -12.84 12.54 -14.28
C ALA A 56 -13.96 13.61 -14.27
N PRO A 57 -14.78 13.75 -13.22
CA PRO A 57 -15.75 14.84 -13.14
C PRO A 57 -15.12 16.24 -13.20
N LEU A 58 -13.97 16.44 -12.55
CA LEU A 58 -13.26 17.73 -12.60
C LEU A 58 -12.74 18.03 -14.01
N LEU A 59 -12.17 17.05 -14.70
CA LEU A 59 -11.72 17.19 -16.09
C LEU A 59 -12.90 17.47 -17.02
N LEU A 60 -14.00 16.73 -16.88
CA LEU A 60 -15.20 16.93 -17.70
C LEU A 60 -15.84 18.28 -17.45
N GLY A 61 -15.92 18.72 -16.19
CA GLY A 61 -16.38 20.06 -15.82
C GLY A 61 -15.52 21.15 -16.46
N GLY A 62 -14.19 21.00 -16.38
CA GLY A 62 -13.25 21.91 -17.04
C GLY A 62 -13.41 21.92 -18.57
N LEU A 63 -13.51 20.74 -19.19
CA LEU A 63 -13.75 20.60 -20.63
C LEU A 63 -15.07 21.23 -21.07
N LEU A 64 -16.13 21.10 -20.26
CA LEU A 64 -17.42 21.71 -20.54
C LEU A 64 -17.35 23.23 -20.52
N VAL A 65 -16.64 23.81 -19.52
CA VAL A 65 -16.42 25.26 -19.46
C VAL A 65 -15.62 25.73 -20.69
N ILE A 66 -14.55 25.02 -21.03
CA ILE A 66 -13.74 25.32 -22.21
C ILE A 66 -14.58 25.24 -23.49
N ALA A 67 -15.41 24.17 -23.63
CA ALA A 67 -16.27 24.00 -24.78
C ALA A 67 -17.25 25.16 -24.94
N HIS A 68 -17.89 25.60 -23.85
CA HIS A 68 -18.77 26.80 -23.89
C HIS A 68 -18.04 28.06 -24.26
N VAL A 69 -16.82 28.29 -23.75
CA VAL A 69 -16.00 29.46 -24.12
C VAL A 69 -15.59 29.40 -25.60
N VAL A 70 -15.19 28.25 -26.09
CA VAL A 70 -14.81 28.03 -27.51
C VAL A 70 -16.04 28.27 -28.40
N ASP A 71 -17.21 27.78 -28.02
CA ASP A 71 -18.47 27.92 -28.78
C ASP A 71 -18.89 29.38 -28.96
N LEU A 72 -18.47 30.27 -28.04
CA LEU A 72 -18.69 31.72 -28.19
C LEU A 72 -17.91 32.36 -29.35
N PHE A 73 -16.73 31.80 -29.68
CA PHE A 73 -15.83 32.35 -30.72
C PHE A 73 -15.81 31.50 -31.99
N ALA A 74 -16.01 30.17 -31.85
CA ALA A 74 -16.03 29.19 -32.92
C ALA A 74 -17.10 28.13 -32.57
N PRO A 75 -18.30 28.21 -33.18
CA PRO A 75 -19.41 27.31 -32.86
C PRO A 75 -19.01 25.85 -33.01
N LEU A 76 -19.16 25.07 -31.96
CA LEU A 76 -18.94 23.64 -31.95
C LEU A 76 -20.08 22.92 -32.68
N GLY A 77 -19.75 21.89 -33.43
CA GLY A 77 -20.74 21.10 -34.15
C GLY A 77 -21.55 20.18 -33.22
N ALA A 78 -22.68 19.69 -33.74
CA ALA A 78 -23.54 18.78 -33.01
C ALA A 78 -22.84 17.48 -32.57
N ALA A 79 -21.83 17.02 -33.32
CA ALA A 79 -21.04 15.82 -33.02
C ALA A 79 -20.15 16.02 -31.78
N GLU A 80 -19.50 17.18 -31.62
CA GLU A 80 -18.66 17.52 -30.49
C GLU A 80 -19.50 17.62 -29.21
N TRP A 81 -20.65 18.28 -29.28
CA TRP A 81 -21.58 18.37 -28.16
C TRP A 81 -22.14 17.00 -27.78
N ALA A 82 -22.49 16.14 -28.76
CA ALA A 82 -22.95 14.78 -28.50
C ALA A 82 -21.87 13.94 -27.83
N ALA A 83 -20.61 14.05 -28.26
CA ALA A 83 -19.46 13.36 -27.63
C ALA A 83 -19.25 13.81 -26.20
N LEU A 84 -19.33 15.12 -25.91
CA LEU A 84 -19.21 15.66 -24.57
C LEU A 84 -20.37 15.21 -23.66
N HIS A 85 -21.59 15.20 -24.18
CA HIS A 85 -22.76 14.68 -23.49
C HIS A 85 -22.60 13.20 -23.14
N ASP A 86 -22.18 12.37 -24.10
CA ASP A 86 -21.92 10.94 -23.90
C ASP A 86 -20.79 10.70 -22.89
N ALA A 87 -19.79 11.58 -22.82
CA ALA A 87 -18.74 11.52 -21.82
C ALA A 87 -19.28 11.84 -20.41
N ILE A 88 -20.10 12.86 -20.25
CA ILE A 88 -20.66 13.28 -18.96
C ILE A 88 -21.65 12.21 -18.43
N PHE A 89 -22.53 11.73 -19.27
CA PHE A 89 -23.54 10.74 -18.93
C PHE A 89 -23.02 9.30 -19.17
N VAL A 90 -21.88 8.97 -18.52
CA VAL A 90 -21.16 7.71 -18.75
C VAL A 90 -22.00 6.45 -18.50
N GLY A 91 -22.84 6.44 -17.48
CA GLY A 91 -23.69 5.29 -17.16
C GLY A 91 -24.67 4.95 -18.29
N PRO A 92 -25.55 5.88 -18.71
CA PRO A 92 -26.41 5.72 -19.89
C PRO A 92 -25.63 5.40 -21.16
N THR A 93 -24.47 6.02 -21.36
CA THR A 93 -23.62 5.80 -22.54
C THR A 93 -23.06 4.38 -22.59
N ILE A 94 -22.58 3.85 -21.46
CA ILE A 94 -22.13 2.46 -21.35
C ILE A 94 -23.30 1.51 -21.59
N SER A 95 -24.48 1.78 -21.02
CA SER A 95 -25.69 0.95 -21.22
C SER A 95 -26.07 0.90 -22.71
N ARG A 96 -26.11 2.04 -23.39
CA ARG A 96 -26.36 2.11 -24.85
C ARG A 96 -25.34 1.32 -25.65
N LYS A 97 -24.03 1.49 -25.34
CA LYS A 97 -22.95 0.74 -26.01
C LYS A 97 -23.04 -0.76 -25.81
N LEU A 98 -23.36 -1.21 -24.62
CA LEU A 98 -23.55 -2.65 -24.31
C LEU A 98 -24.81 -3.20 -25.02
N GLY A 99 -25.84 -2.37 -25.23
CA GLY A 99 -27.02 -2.68 -26.02
C GLY A 99 -26.82 -2.64 -27.54
N GLY A 100 -25.59 -2.39 -28.01
CA GLY A 100 -25.28 -2.33 -29.45
C GLY A 100 -25.66 -1.02 -30.13
N HIS A 101 -26.03 0.02 -29.38
CA HIS A 101 -26.38 1.32 -29.96
C HIS A 101 -25.15 2.17 -30.23
N GLU A 102 -25.18 2.93 -31.32
CA GLU A 102 -24.14 3.89 -31.62
C GLU A 102 -24.14 5.04 -30.63
N THR A 103 -22.95 5.46 -30.25
CA THR A 103 -22.69 6.60 -29.35
C THR A 103 -21.60 7.47 -29.94
N ALA A 104 -21.67 8.78 -29.70
CA ALA A 104 -20.71 9.75 -30.25
C ALA A 104 -19.29 9.56 -29.69
N ILE A 105 -19.12 8.92 -28.52
CA ILE A 105 -17.82 8.70 -27.90
C ILE A 105 -17.37 7.24 -28.03
N SER A 106 -16.09 7.01 -28.32
CA SER A 106 -15.51 5.67 -28.41
C SER A 106 -15.19 5.06 -27.05
N TRP A 107 -15.06 3.72 -26.94
CA TRP A 107 -14.59 3.04 -25.73
C TRP A 107 -13.19 3.51 -25.30
N ARG A 108 -12.30 3.81 -26.28
CA ARG A 108 -10.96 4.35 -26.00
C ARG A 108 -11.02 5.71 -25.34
N ALA A 109 -11.87 6.62 -25.84
CA ALA A 109 -12.02 7.94 -25.27
C ALA A 109 -12.62 7.88 -23.85
N LEU A 110 -13.62 7.03 -23.61
CA LEU A 110 -14.12 6.78 -22.25
C LEU A 110 -13.03 6.28 -21.30
N ALA A 111 -12.22 5.31 -21.75
CA ALA A 111 -11.10 4.82 -20.96
C ALA A 111 -10.05 5.90 -20.67
N MET A 112 -9.73 6.75 -21.64
CA MET A 112 -8.82 7.87 -21.46
C MET A 112 -9.33 8.91 -20.45
N ILE A 113 -10.62 9.14 -20.41
CA ILE A 113 -11.22 10.10 -19.46
C ILE A 113 -11.38 9.50 -18.06
N TYR A 114 -11.84 8.25 -17.96
CA TYR A 114 -12.25 7.64 -16.69
C TYR A 114 -11.25 6.68 -16.06
N ILE A 115 -10.18 6.27 -16.76
CA ILE A 115 -9.20 5.32 -16.26
C ILE A 115 -7.79 5.91 -16.26
N ALA A 116 -7.40 6.58 -17.34
CA ALA A 116 -6.03 7.02 -17.51
C ALA A 116 -5.57 8.11 -16.51
N PRO A 117 -6.38 9.12 -16.14
CA PRO A 117 -5.88 10.23 -15.33
C PRO A 117 -5.43 9.81 -13.93
N GLY A 118 -6.20 8.92 -13.26
CA GLY A 118 -5.84 8.43 -11.93
C GLY A 118 -4.59 7.57 -11.96
N ALA A 119 -4.51 6.66 -12.94
CA ALA A 119 -3.32 5.84 -13.16
C ALA A 119 -2.09 6.72 -13.49
N ALA A 120 -2.24 7.72 -14.34
CA ALA A 120 -1.16 8.65 -14.70
C ALA A 120 -0.68 9.45 -13.49
N LEU A 121 -1.59 9.95 -12.66
CA LEU A 121 -1.25 10.70 -11.45
C LEU A 121 -0.46 9.84 -10.45
N MET A 122 -0.91 8.61 -10.23
CA MET A 122 -0.19 7.67 -9.37
C MET A 122 1.18 7.31 -9.94
N LEU A 123 1.26 7.01 -11.22
CA LEU A 123 2.53 6.69 -11.89
C LEU A 123 3.49 7.88 -11.91
N ALA A 124 2.99 9.11 -11.98
CA ALA A 124 3.81 10.32 -11.92
C ALA A 124 4.33 10.59 -10.49
N ALA A 125 3.52 10.35 -9.46
CA ALA A 125 3.90 10.58 -8.06
C ALA A 125 4.82 9.49 -7.49
N TRP A 126 4.60 8.23 -7.88
CA TRP A 126 5.29 7.07 -7.33
C TRP A 126 6.84 7.11 -7.40
N PRO A 127 7.51 7.53 -8.49
CA PRO A 127 8.97 7.58 -8.52
C PRO A 127 9.56 8.48 -7.45
N PHE A 128 8.91 9.61 -7.14
CA PHE A 128 9.36 10.54 -6.11
C PHE A 128 9.20 9.98 -4.71
N VAL A 129 8.07 9.32 -4.43
CA VAL A 129 7.86 8.62 -3.16
C VAL A 129 8.87 7.50 -3.02
N ARG A 130 9.03 6.64 -4.04
CA ARG A 130 9.97 5.53 -4.01
C ARG A 130 11.43 6.00 -3.82
N LEU A 131 11.78 7.14 -4.38
CA LEU A 131 13.11 7.73 -4.21
C LEU A 131 13.36 8.13 -2.76
N LEU A 132 12.41 8.80 -2.12
CA LEU A 132 12.49 9.17 -0.70
C LEU A 132 12.40 7.95 0.22
N SER A 133 11.53 6.98 -0.07
CA SER A 133 11.42 5.75 0.72
C SER A 133 12.69 4.89 0.65
N ARG A 134 13.41 4.89 -0.47
CA ARG A 134 14.73 4.24 -0.57
C ARG A 134 15.76 4.87 0.35
N ARG A 135 15.73 6.19 0.51
CA ARG A 135 16.67 6.91 1.36
C ARG A 135 16.33 6.78 2.84
N ALA A 136 15.07 6.92 3.19
CA ALA A 136 14.65 7.12 4.57
C ALA A 136 13.66 6.04 5.09
N GLY A 137 13.13 5.16 4.23
CA GLY A 137 12.05 4.24 4.60
C GLY A 137 12.45 3.23 5.67
N VAL A 138 13.63 2.62 5.55
CA VAL A 138 14.14 1.69 6.56
C VAL A 138 14.40 2.43 7.88
N GLY A 139 15.02 3.62 7.82
CA GLY A 139 15.24 4.46 9.00
C GLY A 139 13.94 4.90 9.68
N SER A 140 12.89 5.20 8.90
CA SER A 140 11.55 5.49 9.40
C SER A 140 10.96 4.30 10.15
N LEU A 141 11.05 3.09 9.57
CA LEU A 141 10.57 1.87 10.24
C LEU A 141 11.31 1.58 11.54
N LEU A 142 12.64 1.69 11.55
CA LEU A 142 13.46 1.49 12.74
C LEU A 142 13.13 2.48 13.86
N HIS A 143 12.93 3.74 13.49
CA HIS A 143 12.54 4.79 14.43
C HIS A 143 11.12 4.54 14.99
N ARG A 144 10.16 4.21 14.13
CA ARG A 144 8.78 3.91 14.52
C ARG A 144 8.68 2.70 15.45
N LEU A 145 9.43 1.64 15.17
CA LEU A 145 9.50 0.44 15.98
C LEU A 145 10.41 0.58 17.20
N GLN A 146 11.01 1.77 17.42
CA GLN A 146 11.92 2.07 18.53
C GLN A 146 13.01 1.00 18.71
N SER A 147 13.56 0.49 17.61
CA SER A 147 14.54 -0.59 17.64
C SER A 147 15.94 -0.09 17.97
N ARG A 148 16.66 -0.84 18.80
CA ARG A 148 18.05 -0.58 19.21
C ARG A 148 19.01 -1.67 18.72
N ALA A 149 20.31 -1.43 18.81
CA ALA A 149 21.30 -2.46 18.63
C ALA A 149 21.22 -3.51 19.76
N PRO A 150 21.59 -4.79 19.50
CA PRO A 150 21.71 -5.80 20.54
C PRO A 150 22.72 -5.40 21.60
N ASP A 151 22.39 -5.68 22.85
CA ASP A 151 23.30 -5.45 23.99
C ASP A 151 24.31 -6.62 24.09
N PRO A 152 25.61 -6.36 23.99
CA PRO A 152 26.64 -7.40 24.08
C PRO A 152 26.72 -8.07 25.45
N THR A 153 26.15 -7.48 26.49
CA THR A 153 26.14 -8.04 27.84
C THR A 153 24.98 -9.02 28.07
N ARG A 154 23.94 -8.98 27.20
CA ARG A 154 22.76 -9.84 27.31
C ARG A 154 22.93 -11.10 26.49
N LEU A 155 23.10 -12.25 27.17
CA LEU A 155 23.33 -13.55 26.53
C LEU A 155 22.25 -13.91 25.50
N ALA A 156 20.98 -13.66 25.81
CA ALA A 156 19.86 -13.96 24.89
C ALA A 156 19.93 -13.18 23.59
N GLU A 157 20.38 -11.91 23.63
CA GLU A 157 20.53 -11.08 22.44
C GLU A 157 21.74 -11.53 21.61
N GLN A 158 22.84 -11.94 22.26
CA GLN A 158 24.02 -12.50 21.58
C GLN A 158 23.71 -13.85 20.94
N GLN A 159 22.99 -14.71 21.63
CA GLN A 159 22.53 -15.98 21.04
C GLN A 159 21.67 -15.76 19.81
N MET A 160 20.82 -14.71 19.83
CA MET A 160 19.98 -14.34 18.69
C MET A 160 20.81 -13.91 17.47
N VAL A 161 21.86 -13.12 17.68
CA VAL A 161 22.82 -12.74 16.62
C VAL A 161 23.43 -14.00 15.98
N ASN A 162 23.86 -14.97 16.81
CA ASN A 162 24.43 -16.22 16.32
C ASN A 162 23.40 -17.05 15.52
N VAL A 163 22.15 -17.16 15.99
CA VAL A 163 21.10 -17.87 15.27
C VAL A 163 20.80 -17.23 13.91
N VAL A 164 20.78 -15.90 13.81
CA VAL A 164 20.62 -15.21 12.54
C VAL A 164 21.77 -15.51 11.59
N LEU A 165 23.01 -15.47 12.10
CA LEU A 165 24.21 -15.81 11.32
C LEU A 165 24.17 -17.26 10.82
N GLU A 166 23.85 -18.21 11.69
CA GLU A 166 23.70 -19.64 11.34
C GLU A 166 22.70 -19.83 10.20
N MET A 167 21.54 -19.21 10.31
CA MET A 167 20.49 -19.34 9.30
C MET A 167 20.83 -18.61 8.00
N ALA A 168 21.53 -17.49 8.05
CA ALA A 168 22.01 -16.78 6.88
C ALA A 168 23.03 -17.60 6.09
N VAL A 169 23.98 -18.22 6.78
CA VAL A 169 24.96 -19.15 6.18
C VAL A 169 24.25 -20.35 5.56
N ALA A 170 23.30 -20.96 6.28
CA ALA A 170 22.55 -22.10 5.78
C ALA A 170 21.70 -21.75 4.54
N ALA A 171 21.18 -20.54 4.47
CA ALA A 171 20.38 -20.04 3.34
C ALA A 171 21.22 -19.49 2.18
N GLY A 172 22.53 -19.32 2.37
CA GLY A 172 23.43 -18.73 1.36
C GLY A 172 23.14 -17.26 1.07
N VAL A 173 22.68 -16.48 2.08
CA VAL A 173 22.42 -15.05 1.98
C VAL A 173 23.37 -14.26 2.88
N PRO A 174 23.66 -12.97 2.57
CA PRO A 174 24.36 -12.09 3.49
C PRO A 174 23.67 -12.08 4.86
N ALA A 175 24.44 -12.06 5.95
CA ALA A 175 23.88 -12.08 7.30
C ALA A 175 23.11 -10.78 7.58
N PRO A 176 21.79 -10.82 7.84
CA PRO A 176 21.01 -9.65 8.21
C PRO A 176 21.50 -9.05 9.54
N HIS A 177 21.47 -7.73 9.66
CA HIS A 177 21.76 -7.07 10.93
C HIS A 177 20.64 -7.33 11.94
N VAL A 178 20.99 -7.67 13.17
CA VAL A 178 20.02 -7.89 14.25
C VAL A 178 19.74 -6.59 14.98
N ARG A 179 18.47 -6.34 15.30
CA ARG A 179 18.04 -5.24 16.17
C ARG A 179 17.00 -5.75 17.16
N VAL A 180 16.88 -5.08 18.28
CA VAL A 180 15.96 -5.44 19.36
C VAL A 180 14.94 -4.34 19.56
N ILE A 181 13.68 -4.73 19.76
CA ILE A 181 12.56 -3.87 20.11
C ILE A 181 12.24 -4.13 21.60
N ASP A 182 12.30 -3.07 22.41
CA ASP A 182 12.03 -3.18 23.85
C ASP A 182 10.52 -3.27 24.07
N SER A 183 9.96 -4.47 23.89
CA SER A 183 8.53 -4.76 24.03
C SER A 183 8.32 -6.18 24.54
N ALA A 184 7.30 -6.37 25.39
CA ALA A 184 6.84 -7.66 25.86
C ALA A 184 6.03 -8.44 24.79
N ALA A 185 5.71 -7.82 23.67
CA ALA A 185 5.10 -8.50 22.52
C ALA A 185 6.00 -9.66 22.08
N VAL A 186 5.40 -10.74 21.62
CA VAL A 186 6.15 -11.90 21.07
C VAL A 186 6.11 -11.84 19.56
N ASN A 187 7.12 -11.21 18.96
CA ASN A 187 7.17 -11.13 17.49
C ASN A 187 8.58 -10.82 16.97
N ALA A 188 8.74 -11.00 15.66
CA ALA A 188 9.96 -10.65 14.95
C ALA A 188 9.61 -10.21 13.53
N VAL A 189 10.49 -9.45 12.85
CA VAL A 189 10.22 -8.96 11.50
C VAL A 189 11.53 -8.79 10.72
N ALA A 190 11.51 -9.07 9.42
CA ALA A 190 12.59 -8.71 8.51
C ALA A 190 12.22 -7.41 7.79
N VAL A 191 13.14 -6.45 7.78
CA VAL A 191 13.03 -5.15 7.11
C VAL A 191 14.27 -4.87 6.28
N GLY A 192 14.14 -4.08 5.23
CA GLY A 192 15.22 -3.74 4.30
C GLY A 192 14.66 -3.42 2.92
N LEU A 193 15.51 -2.99 2.02
CA LEU A 193 15.16 -2.74 0.61
C LEU A 193 15.64 -3.87 -0.31
N SER A 194 16.67 -4.59 0.12
CA SER A 194 17.30 -5.66 -0.62
C SER A 194 17.84 -6.72 0.33
N VAL A 195 18.46 -7.75 -0.22
CA VAL A 195 19.13 -8.80 0.57
C VAL A 195 20.36 -8.24 1.31
N ASP A 196 21.05 -7.25 0.70
CA ASP A 196 22.31 -6.73 1.22
C ASP A 196 22.13 -5.77 2.41
N ASP A 197 20.96 -5.11 2.52
CA ASP A 197 20.62 -4.20 3.61
C ASP A 197 19.57 -4.76 4.57
N ALA A 198 19.39 -6.08 4.55
CA ALA A 198 18.40 -6.76 5.37
C ALA A 198 18.71 -6.65 6.86
N MET A 199 17.66 -6.45 7.65
CA MET A 199 17.71 -6.44 9.11
C MET A 199 16.62 -7.37 9.67
N VAL A 200 16.93 -8.05 10.76
CA VAL A 200 15.98 -8.86 11.54
C VAL A 200 15.78 -8.16 12.88
N LEU A 201 14.55 -7.74 13.12
CA LEU A 201 14.14 -7.12 14.37
C LEU A 201 13.40 -8.15 15.21
N VAL A 202 13.75 -8.27 16.48
CA VAL A 202 13.11 -9.17 17.44
C VAL A 202 12.69 -8.38 18.67
N THR A 203 11.59 -8.77 19.30
CA THR A 203 11.13 -8.16 20.56
C THR A 203 11.75 -8.87 21.76
N ASN A 204 11.79 -8.20 22.93
CA ASN A 204 12.21 -8.87 24.18
C ASN A 204 11.30 -10.06 24.50
N GLY A 205 9.96 -9.91 24.33
CA GLY A 205 9.04 -11.03 24.56
C GLY A 205 9.28 -12.22 23.65
N PHE A 206 9.79 -12.01 22.42
CA PHE A 206 10.25 -13.09 21.53
C PHE A 206 11.44 -13.83 22.11
N LEU A 207 12.42 -13.11 22.66
CA LEU A 207 13.61 -13.67 23.29
C LEU A 207 13.29 -14.41 24.60
N ASP A 208 12.27 -13.99 25.31
CA ASP A 208 11.94 -14.53 26.64
C ASP A 208 11.01 -15.76 26.55
N ARG A 209 10.09 -15.80 25.57
CA ARG A 209 9.02 -16.82 25.51
C ARG A 209 9.26 -17.96 24.55
N LEU A 210 10.10 -17.79 23.54
CA LEU A 210 10.42 -18.87 22.59
C LEU A 210 11.65 -19.63 23.04
N ASP A 211 11.62 -20.93 22.88
CA ASP A 211 12.81 -21.76 23.02
C ASP A 211 13.81 -21.60 21.86
N ARG A 212 14.95 -22.26 21.94
CA ARG A 212 16.00 -22.15 20.92
C ARG A 212 15.53 -22.63 19.53
N ASP A 213 14.82 -23.75 19.47
CA ASP A 213 14.36 -24.35 18.21
C ASP A 213 13.27 -23.48 17.57
N GLU A 214 12.36 -22.95 18.40
CA GLU A 214 11.31 -22.02 17.96
C GLU A 214 11.91 -20.71 17.41
N ARG A 215 12.89 -20.12 18.12
CA ARG A 215 13.62 -18.93 17.65
C ARG A 215 14.32 -19.22 16.32
N GLN A 216 15.03 -20.35 16.22
CA GLN A 216 15.71 -20.77 14.99
C GLN A 216 14.73 -20.95 13.84
N ALA A 217 13.57 -21.54 14.07
CA ALA A 217 12.54 -21.75 13.06
C ALA A 217 11.94 -20.43 12.53
N VAL A 218 11.66 -19.45 13.44
CA VAL A 218 11.17 -18.12 13.02
C VAL A 218 12.28 -17.34 12.28
N VAL A 219 13.53 -17.40 12.75
CA VAL A 219 14.65 -16.77 12.05
C VAL A 219 14.84 -17.37 10.67
N ALA A 220 14.78 -18.69 10.55
CA ALA A 220 14.85 -19.38 9.27
C ALA A 220 13.72 -18.93 8.31
N HIS A 221 12.51 -18.69 8.84
CA HIS A 221 11.41 -18.11 8.07
C HIS A 221 11.74 -16.68 7.59
N LEU A 222 12.28 -15.82 8.46
CA LEU A 222 12.63 -14.44 8.11
C LEU A 222 13.79 -14.40 7.11
N VAL A 223 14.84 -15.17 7.34
CA VAL A 223 16.00 -15.28 6.43
C VAL A 223 15.58 -15.88 5.09
N GLY A 224 14.71 -16.92 5.10
CA GLY A 224 14.11 -17.46 3.89
C GLY A 224 13.29 -16.43 3.13
N SER A 225 12.53 -15.59 3.82
CA SER A 225 11.80 -14.46 3.25
C SER A 225 12.74 -13.44 2.58
N VAL A 226 13.86 -13.08 3.25
CA VAL A 226 14.93 -12.23 2.68
C VAL A 226 15.49 -12.84 1.40
N GLY A 227 15.93 -14.09 1.45
CA GLY A 227 16.47 -14.81 0.28
C GLY A 227 15.48 -14.96 -0.88
N ASN A 228 14.19 -15.04 -0.57
CA ASN A 228 13.11 -15.07 -1.56
C ASN A 228 12.84 -13.68 -2.19
N GLY A 229 13.40 -12.58 -1.69
CA GLY A 229 13.21 -11.21 -2.16
C GLY A 229 11.88 -10.58 -1.70
N ASP A 230 11.36 -10.99 -0.56
CA ASP A 230 10.12 -10.44 -0.01
C ASP A 230 10.27 -8.99 0.46
N LEU A 231 11.51 -8.58 0.81
CA LEU A 231 11.80 -7.20 1.21
C LEU A 231 11.50 -6.20 0.08
N GLU A 232 11.93 -6.50 -1.15
CA GLU A 232 11.65 -5.64 -2.31
C GLU A 232 10.14 -5.53 -2.57
N ILE A 233 9.42 -6.65 -2.41
CA ILE A 233 7.96 -6.69 -2.58
C ILE A 233 7.30 -5.85 -1.49
N ALA A 234 7.70 -6.02 -0.24
CA ALA A 234 7.20 -5.26 0.89
C ALA A 234 7.44 -3.75 0.74
N ALA A 235 8.66 -3.36 0.39
CA ALA A 235 9.02 -1.95 0.12
C ALA A 235 8.19 -1.36 -1.04
N THR A 236 7.90 -2.16 -2.07
CA THR A 236 7.03 -1.73 -3.18
C THR A 236 5.60 -1.53 -2.72
N ILE A 237 5.05 -2.48 -1.96
CA ILE A 237 3.69 -2.37 -1.40
C ILE A 237 3.58 -1.09 -0.55
N LEU A 238 4.53 -0.86 0.36
CA LEU A 238 4.57 0.35 1.19
C LEU A 238 4.60 1.61 0.31
N SER A 239 5.48 1.65 -0.70
CA SER A 239 5.58 2.82 -1.58
C SER A 239 4.30 3.09 -2.39
N VAL A 240 3.49 2.07 -2.71
CA VAL A 240 2.18 2.25 -3.35
C VAL A 240 1.19 2.91 -2.39
N PHE A 241 1.13 2.45 -1.13
CA PHE A 241 0.28 3.05 -0.11
C PHE A 241 0.70 4.49 0.22
N GLU A 242 2.00 4.74 0.41
CA GLU A 242 2.56 6.07 0.63
C GLU A 242 2.22 7.02 -0.52
N THR A 243 2.32 6.54 -1.78
CA THR A 243 1.96 7.31 -2.97
C THR A 243 0.48 7.66 -2.96
N TRP A 244 -0.36 6.70 -2.59
CA TRP A 244 -1.78 6.93 -2.50
C TRP A 244 -2.12 7.99 -1.44
N VAL A 245 -1.50 7.91 -0.26
CA VAL A 245 -1.66 8.93 0.80
C VAL A 245 -1.20 10.31 0.30
N LEU A 246 -0.06 10.38 -0.38
CA LEU A 246 0.43 11.64 -0.98
C LEU A 246 -0.57 12.23 -1.98
N VAL A 247 -1.12 11.40 -2.87
CA VAL A 247 -2.10 11.86 -3.86
C VAL A 247 -3.41 12.29 -3.19
N ALA A 248 -3.87 11.58 -2.16
CA ALA A 248 -5.01 12.02 -1.37
C ALA A 248 -4.77 13.38 -0.72
N MET A 249 -3.58 13.60 -0.12
CA MET A 249 -3.19 14.90 0.42
C MET A 249 -3.10 15.98 -0.67
N LEU A 250 -2.64 15.63 -1.85
CA LEU A 250 -2.60 16.57 -2.99
C LEU A 250 -4.01 17.03 -3.38
N LEU A 251 -4.98 16.12 -3.41
CA LEU A 251 -6.38 16.48 -3.69
C LEU A 251 -7.01 17.35 -2.59
N GLU A 252 -6.51 17.23 -1.36
CA GLU A 252 -6.94 18.05 -0.22
C GLU A 252 -6.24 19.42 -0.13
N THR A 253 -5.20 19.67 -0.94
CA THR A 253 -4.45 20.95 -0.87
C THR A 253 -5.29 22.22 -1.04
N PRO A 254 -6.38 22.26 -1.85
CA PRO A 254 -7.23 23.43 -1.92
C PRO A 254 -7.97 23.71 -0.60
N LEU A 255 -8.22 22.66 0.19
CA LEU A 255 -9.07 22.68 1.37
C LEU A 255 -8.29 22.92 2.67
N SER A 256 -7.00 22.57 2.73
CA SER A 256 -6.20 22.60 3.96
C SER A 256 -4.85 23.30 3.79
N VAL A 257 -4.56 24.26 4.68
CA VAL A 257 -3.26 24.95 4.75
C VAL A 257 -2.15 23.99 5.15
N ARG A 258 -2.43 23.06 6.06
CA ARG A 258 -1.48 22.03 6.54
C ARG A 258 -1.08 21.12 5.39
N ARG A 259 -2.06 20.63 4.58
CA ARG A 259 -1.80 19.80 3.40
C ARG A 259 -0.95 20.51 2.35
N ARG A 260 -1.26 21.77 2.08
CA ARG A 260 -0.43 22.63 1.18
C ARG A 260 1.01 22.73 1.67
N ALA A 261 1.21 22.92 2.97
CA ALA A 261 2.55 23.00 3.56
C ALA A 261 3.28 21.66 3.42
N PHE A 262 2.60 20.53 3.70
CA PHE A 262 3.16 19.19 3.56
C PHE A 262 3.57 18.89 2.12
N VAL A 263 2.67 19.09 1.15
CA VAL A 263 2.95 18.82 -0.27
C VAL A 263 4.11 19.70 -0.78
N ARG A 264 4.16 20.97 -0.37
CA ARG A 264 5.32 21.84 -0.68
C ARG A 264 6.62 21.33 -0.08
N LYS A 265 6.60 20.83 1.17
CA LYS A 265 7.76 20.22 1.82
C LYS A 265 8.19 18.96 1.06
N PHE A 266 7.25 18.07 0.72
CA PHE A 266 7.50 16.87 -0.07
C PHE A 266 8.16 17.20 -1.41
N LEU A 267 7.60 18.12 -2.19
CA LEU A 267 8.14 18.50 -3.50
C LEU A 267 9.54 19.12 -3.41
N ARG A 268 9.81 19.89 -2.36
CA ARG A 268 11.14 20.46 -2.10
C ARG A 268 12.15 19.35 -1.83
N LEU A 269 11.81 18.42 -0.94
CA LEU A 269 12.65 17.26 -0.61
C LEU A 269 12.87 16.34 -1.81
N ALA A 270 11.84 16.03 -2.57
CA ALA A 270 11.96 15.22 -3.77
C ALA A 270 12.92 15.85 -4.80
N ARG A 271 12.84 17.18 -4.99
CA ARG A 271 13.80 17.91 -5.84
C ARG A 271 15.22 17.94 -5.26
N ALA A 272 15.34 18.06 -3.95
CA ALA A 272 16.64 18.02 -3.27
C ALA A 272 17.27 16.61 -3.39
N GLU A 273 16.49 15.55 -3.28
CA GLU A 273 16.94 14.17 -3.44
C GLU A 273 17.44 13.87 -4.85
N VAL A 274 16.72 14.32 -5.88
CA VAL A 274 17.18 14.20 -7.29
C VAL A 274 18.54 14.87 -7.48
N ARG A 275 18.87 15.90 -6.68
CA ARG A 275 20.17 16.61 -6.69
C ARG A 275 21.20 16.03 -5.71
N GLY A 276 20.85 14.95 -5.00
CA GLY A 276 21.70 14.34 -3.97
C GLY A 276 21.92 15.21 -2.72
N ARG A 277 21.02 16.14 -2.43
CA ARG A 277 21.12 17.13 -1.34
C ARG A 277 20.00 17.03 -0.30
N ALA A 278 19.15 15.99 -0.35
CA ALA A 278 18.08 15.85 0.62
C ALA A 278 18.65 15.51 2.01
N ASP A 279 18.11 16.15 3.03
CA ASP A 279 18.36 15.80 4.42
C ASP A 279 17.60 14.50 4.79
N GLU A 280 18.31 13.53 5.37
CA GLU A 280 17.75 12.24 5.73
C GLU A 280 16.73 12.36 6.85
N ALA A 281 16.92 13.24 7.83
CA ALA A 281 15.99 13.42 8.93
C ALA A 281 14.69 14.05 8.44
N GLU A 282 14.75 15.02 7.52
CA GLU A 282 13.55 15.59 6.90
C GLU A 282 12.82 14.57 6.01
N ALA A 283 13.56 13.77 5.24
CA ALA A 283 12.98 12.70 4.41
C ALA A 283 12.29 11.65 5.29
N ARG A 284 12.92 11.26 6.41
CA ARG A 284 12.32 10.35 7.40
C ARG A 284 11.02 10.90 7.96
N ALA A 285 10.98 12.15 8.39
CA ALA A 285 9.78 12.78 8.92
C ALA A 285 8.62 12.82 7.90
N VAL A 286 8.94 13.01 6.61
CA VAL A 286 7.93 12.98 5.54
C VAL A 286 7.41 11.56 5.31
N ILE A 287 8.29 10.55 5.25
CA ILE A 287 7.87 9.14 5.10
C ILE A 287 7.07 8.68 6.32
N ASP A 288 7.48 9.04 7.54
CA ASP A 288 6.71 8.76 8.77
C ASP A 288 5.30 9.34 8.70
N SER A 289 5.16 10.56 8.17
CA SER A 289 3.84 11.18 7.99
C SER A 289 3.00 10.46 6.94
N LEU A 290 3.60 9.96 5.86
CA LEU A 290 2.89 9.17 4.84
C LEU A 290 2.47 7.79 5.38
N LEU A 291 3.34 7.13 6.15
CA LEU A 291 3.03 5.85 6.80
C LEU A 291 1.97 5.96 7.91
N ALA A 292 1.99 7.07 8.65
CA ALA A 292 0.96 7.36 9.65
C ALA A 292 -0.43 7.48 9.00
N GLY A 293 -0.45 7.84 7.71
CA GLY A 293 -1.67 8.19 7.01
C GLY A 293 -2.25 9.49 7.56
N VAL A 294 -3.20 10.06 6.84
CA VAL A 294 -3.87 11.27 7.30
C VAL A 294 -5.34 10.97 7.38
N GLY A 295 -5.83 10.87 8.59
CA GLY A 295 -7.26 10.91 8.88
C GLY A 295 -7.86 12.23 8.38
N PRO A 296 -9.17 12.29 8.10
CA PRO A 296 -9.85 13.57 7.93
C PRO A 296 -9.79 14.26 9.29
N ASP A 297 -8.98 15.32 9.42
CA ASP A 297 -9.06 16.19 10.57
C ASP A 297 -10.38 16.96 10.50
N ALA A 298 -11.33 16.57 11.34
CA ALA A 298 -12.57 17.35 11.52
C ALA A 298 -12.23 18.81 11.84
N GLU A 299 -11.12 19.03 12.55
CA GLU A 299 -10.56 20.35 12.84
C GLU A 299 -10.16 21.12 11.57
N ASP A 300 -9.52 20.45 10.59
CA ASP A 300 -9.13 21.11 9.31
C ASP A 300 -10.38 21.51 8.51
N PHE A 301 -11.46 20.72 8.57
CA PHE A 301 -12.72 21.02 7.91
C PHE A 301 -13.44 22.17 8.62
N MET A 302 -13.47 22.19 9.95
CA MET A 302 -14.05 23.29 10.74
C MET A 302 -13.24 24.57 10.58
N ALA A 303 -11.92 24.52 10.62
CA ALA A 303 -11.04 25.67 10.37
C ALA A 303 -11.22 26.24 8.95
N MET A 304 -11.56 25.41 7.97
CA MET A 304 -11.90 25.87 6.63
C MET A 304 -13.24 26.58 6.60
N ILE A 305 -14.26 26.09 7.31
CA ILE A 305 -15.56 26.76 7.43
C ILE A 305 -15.41 28.10 8.14
N GLU A 306 -14.65 28.18 9.23
CA GLU A 306 -14.34 29.43 9.94
C GLU A 306 -13.56 30.44 9.06
N ALA A 307 -12.65 29.95 8.20
CA ALA A 307 -11.93 30.82 7.26
C ALA A 307 -12.83 31.43 6.15
N ILE A 308 -14.04 30.88 5.97
CA ILE A 308 -15.04 31.36 5.01
C ILE A 308 -15.92 32.50 5.61
N GLU A 309 -15.86 32.73 6.93
CA GLU A 309 -16.63 33.81 7.52
C GLU A 309 -16.34 35.16 6.81
N PRO A 310 -17.38 35.84 6.28
CA PRO A 310 -17.19 37.02 5.48
C PRO A 310 -16.68 38.18 6.34
N ARG A 311 -15.40 38.51 6.19
CA ARG A 311 -14.79 39.69 6.83
C ARG A 311 -15.38 41.01 6.37
N SER A 312 -16.25 41.01 5.36
CA SER A 312 -16.94 42.20 4.83
C SER A 312 -18.19 41.79 4.06
N ALA A 313 -19.29 42.48 4.30
CA ALA A 313 -20.58 42.22 3.63
C ALA A 313 -20.52 42.34 2.08
N LYS A 314 -19.57 43.11 1.53
CA LYS A 314 -19.39 43.28 0.08
C LYS A 314 -18.83 41.99 -0.60
N HIS A 315 -18.09 41.14 0.12
CA HIS A 315 -17.53 39.91 -0.41
C HIS A 315 -18.43 38.68 -0.14
N GLY A 316 -19.46 38.85 0.69
CA GLY A 316 -20.33 37.72 1.09
C GLY A 316 -21.05 37.07 -0.09
N CYS A 317 -21.50 37.85 -1.04
CA CYS A 317 -22.22 37.34 -2.22
C CYS A 317 -21.31 36.51 -3.14
N PHE A 318 -20.06 36.96 -3.36
CA PHE A 318 -19.07 36.21 -4.15
C PHE A 318 -18.63 34.93 -3.46
N ILE A 319 -18.42 34.96 -2.13
CA ILE A 319 -18.06 33.81 -1.32
C ILE A 319 -19.17 32.75 -1.36
N ILE A 320 -20.44 33.18 -1.16
CA ILE A 320 -21.58 32.24 -1.13
C ILE A 320 -21.84 31.67 -2.53
N LEU A 321 -21.76 32.45 -3.57
CA LEU A 321 -22.15 32.02 -4.92
C LEU A 321 -21.07 31.20 -5.63
N VAL A 322 -19.79 31.47 -5.39
CA VAL A 322 -18.67 30.86 -6.11
C VAL A 322 -17.79 29.96 -5.22
N GLN A 323 -17.36 30.44 -4.06
CA GLN A 323 -16.43 29.72 -3.23
C GLN A 323 -17.09 28.56 -2.49
N LEU A 324 -18.28 28.74 -1.93
CA LEU A 324 -18.96 27.69 -1.17
C LEU A 324 -19.29 26.45 -2.02
N PRO A 325 -19.86 26.59 -3.24
CA PRO A 325 -20.07 25.45 -4.13
C PRO A 325 -18.77 24.75 -4.52
N LEU A 326 -17.71 25.52 -4.84
CA LEU A 326 -16.40 24.98 -5.20
C LEU A 326 -15.79 24.17 -4.06
N ILE A 327 -15.84 24.68 -2.83
CA ILE A 327 -15.35 24.01 -1.64
C ILE A 327 -16.18 22.76 -1.34
N ALA A 328 -17.50 22.85 -1.48
CA ALA A 328 -18.38 21.70 -1.31
C ALA A 328 -18.10 20.61 -2.34
N VAL A 329 -17.90 20.96 -3.62
CA VAL A 329 -17.53 20.01 -4.68
C VAL A 329 -16.18 19.36 -4.38
N LEU A 330 -15.17 20.11 -4.00
CA LEU A 330 -13.84 19.61 -3.68
C LEU A 330 -13.86 18.74 -2.40
N GLY A 331 -14.59 19.17 -1.36
CA GLY A 331 -14.72 18.42 -0.11
C GLY A 331 -15.45 17.09 -0.31
N LEU A 332 -16.60 17.11 -0.96
CA LEU A 332 -17.35 15.90 -1.28
C LEU A 332 -16.58 15.00 -2.27
N GLY A 333 -15.87 15.61 -3.21
CA GLY A 333 -15.00 14.91 -4.14
C GLY A 333 -13.90 14.15 -3.42
N THR A 334 -13.23 14.76 -2.44
CA THR A 334 -12.18 14.09 -1.66
C THR A 334 -12.75 12.95 -0.81
N ILE A 335 -13.91 13.14 -0.18
CA ILE A 335 -14.62 12.08 0.55
C ILE A 335 -14.94 10.92 -0.38
N ALA A 336 -15.47 11.18 -1.56
CA ALA A 336 -15.79 10.14 -2.52
C ALA A 336 -14.56 9.41 -3.04
N ALA A 337 -13.46 10.12 -3.31
CA ALA A 337 -12.20 9.48 -3.70
C ALA A 337 -11.73 8.53 -2.60
N LYS A 338 -11.76 8.97 -1.34
CA LYS A 338 -11.39 8.14 -0.20
C LYS A 338 -12.28 6.90 -0.10
N GLN A 339 -13.59 7.07 -0.17
CA GLN A 339 -14.54 5.96 -0.09
C GLN A 339 -14.43 5.00 -1.29
N SER A 340 -14.28 5.53 -2.50
CA SER A 340 -14.09 4.71 -3.71
C SER A 340 -12.78 3.91 -3.63
N THR A 341 -11.71 4.53 -3.14
CA THR A 341 -10.44 3.83 -2.93
C THR A 341 -10.58 2.77 -1.85
N ASN A 342 -11.25 3.09 -0.76
CA ASN A 342 -11.53 2.13 0.30
C ASN A 342 -12.28 0.93 -0.25
N LEU A 343 -13.35 1.16 -1.00
CA LEU A 343 -14.16 0.10 -1.60
C LEU A 343 -13.36 -0.72 -2.62
N PHE A 344 -12.64 -0.05 -3.52
CA PHE A 344 -11.81 -0.72 -4.53
C PHE A 344 -10.71 -1.58 -3.88
N THR A 345 -10.03 -1.05 -2.87
CA THR A 345 -9.00 -1.79 -2.16
C THR A 345 -9.64 -2.95 -1.40
N LEU A 346 -10.80 -2.75 -0.79
CA LEU A 346 -11.54 -3.80 -0.09
C LEU A 346 -11.93 -4.96 -1.01
N LEU A 347 -12.45 -4.66 -2.19
CA LEU A 347 -13.05 -5.65 -3.09
C LEU A 347 -12.06 -6.23 -4.11
N VAL A 348 -11.07 -5.47 -4.53
CA VAL A 348 -10.18 -5.83 -5.65
C VAL A 348 -8.73 -5.95 -5.21
N PHE A 349 -8.14 -4.84 -4.80
CA PHE A 349 -6.70 -4.76 -4.55
C PHE A 349 -6.27 -5.55 -3.31
N GLY A 350 -7.02 -5.43 -2.22
CA GLY A 350 -6.74 -6.12 -0.95
C GLY A 350 -6.78 -7.64 -1.06
N PRO A 351 -7.83 -8.26 -1.62
CA PRO A 351 -7.87 -9.71 -1.82
C PRO A 351 -6.73 -10.25 -2.69
N TRP A 352 -6.44 -9.54 -3.80
CA TRP A 352 -5.34 -9.90 -4.69
C TRP A 352 -3.98 -9.81 -4.00
N LEU A 353 -3.71 -8.69 -3.33
CA LEU A 353 -2.47 -8.48 -2.59
C LEU A 353 -2.32 -9.47 -1.43
N SER A 354 -3.42 -9.74 -0.71
CA SER A 354 -3.45 -10.75 0.38
C SER A 354 -3.18 -12.16 -0.13
N ALA A 355 -3.72 -12.53 -1.29
CA ALA A 355 -3.46 -13.84 -1.89
C ALA A 355 -1.99 -13.99 -2.28
N MET A 356 -1.42 -12.97 -2.91
CA MET A 356 0.00 -12.93 -3.26
C MET A 356 0.88 -13.01 -2.00
N TRP A 357 0.59 -12.22 -0.97
CA TRP A 357 1.37 -12.18 0.25
C TRP A 357 1.29 -13.50 1.02
N ARG A 358 0.11 -14.14 1.08
CA ARG A 358 -0.04 -15.49 1.66
C ARG A 358 0.80 -16.53 0.92
N ALA A 359 0.85 -16.48 -0.41
CA ALA A 359 1.69 -17.39 -1.19
C ALA A 359 3.19 -17.18 -0.88
N ARG A 360 3.63 -15.93 -0.75
CA ARG A 360 5.01 -15.57 -0.40
C ARG A 360 5.40 -16.08 0.99
N ARG A 361 4.52 -15.89 1.98
CA ARG A 361 4.73 -16.40 3.34
C ARG A 361 4.74 -17.93 3.39
N GLY A 362 3.89 -18.59 2.59
CA GLY A 362 3.96 -20.04 2.45
C GLY A 362 5.28 -20.53 1.87
N LEU A 363 5.90 -19.76 0.97
CA LEU A 363 7.24 -20.06 0.46
C LEU A 363 8.31 -19.87 1.54
N ALA A 364 8.22 -18.81 2.35
CA ALA A 364 9.13 -18.58 3.47
C ALA A 364 9.01 -19.69 4.55
N ASP A 365 7.79 -20.18 4.83
CA ASP A 365 7.57 -21.33 5.71
C ASP A 365 8.24 -22.61 5.17
N ALA A 366 8.11 -22.88 3.87
CA ALA A 366 8.78 -24.02 3.24
C ALA A 366 10.30 -23.87 3.29
N SER A 367 10.84 -22.68 3.07
CA SER A 367 12.27 -22.37 3.24
C SER A 367 12.73 -22.62 4.68
N ALA A 368 11.94 -22.20 5.67
CA ALA A 368 12.25 -22.42 7.09
C ALA A 368 12.33 -23.92 7.44
N VAL A 369 11.34 -24.71 6.98
CA VAL A 369 11.32 -26.15 7.17
C VAL A 369 12.51 -26.83 6.48
N GLN A 370 12.87 -26.37 5.28
CA GLN A 370 14.03 -26.87 4.55
C GLN A 370 15.36 -26.60 5.30
N LEU A 371 15.51 -25.39 5.86
CA LEU A 371 16.71 -24.98 6.58
C LEU A 371 16.86 -25.66 7.93
N THR A 372 15.77 -25.75 8.71
CA THR A 372 15.78 -26.30 10.07
C THR A 372 15.50 -27.78 10.15
N ARG A 373 14.82 -28.36 9.13
CA ARG A 373 14.27 -29.71 9.13
C ARG A 373 13.36 -30.01 10.34
N ASN A 374 12.82 -28.96 10.95
CA ASN A 374 11.98 -29.06 12.14
C ASN A 374 10.65 -28.28 11.95
N PRO A 375 9.68 -28.86 11.23
CA PRO A 375 8.37 -28.21 11.04
C PRO A 375 7.59 -28.03 12.34
N SER A 376 7.83 -28.88 13.36
CA SER A 376 7.17 -28.81 14.66
C SER A 376 7.57 -27.56 15.45
N ALA A 377 8.85 -27.19 15.43
CA ALA A 377 9.33 -25.97 16.07
C ALA A 377 8.69 -24.71 15.43
N LEU A 378 8.59 -24.66 14.09
CA LEU A 378 7.91 -23.54 13.42
C LEU A 378 6.42 -23.50 13.76
N ALA A 379 5.75 -24.63 13.84
CA ALA A 379 4.34 -24.70 14.20
C ALA A 379 4.10 -24.29 15.66
N SER A 380 4.98 -24.67 16.60
CA SER A 380 4.94 -24.25 17.99
C SER A 380 5.18 -22.73 18.10
N ALA A 381 6.19 -22.21 17.42
CA ALA A 381 6.46 -20.78 17.37
C ALA A 381 5.27 -19.98 16.84
N VAL A 382 4.64 -20.39 15.72
CA VAL A 382 3.45 -19.74 15.16
C VAL A 382 2.30 -19.72 16.16
N ARG A 383 2.13 -20.78 16.96
CA ARG A 383 1.12 -20.81 18.04
C ARG A 383 1.45 -19.81 19.14
N THR A 384 2.69 -19.80 19.62
CA THR A 384 3.15 -18.88 20.67
C THR A 384 2.99 -17.41 20.23
N LEU A 385 3.38 -17.09 18.99
CA LEU A 385 3.17 -15.77 18.41
C LEU A 385 1.67 -15.41 18.30
N ALA A 386 0.80 -16.37 17.96
CA ALA A 386 -0.63 -16.17 17.81
C ALA A 386 -1.39 -16.03 19.14
N THR A 387 -0.84 -16.51 20.23
CA THR A 387 -1.46 -16.40 21.57
C THR A 387 -1.05 -15.15 22.35
N CYS A 388 -0.13 -14.36 21.82
CA CYS A 388 0.31 -13.12 22.47
C CYS A 388 -0.70 -11.99 22.23
N ASP A 389 -1.21 -11.43 23.33
CA ASP A 389 -2.19 -10.33 23.31
C ASP A 389 -1.52 -8.94 23.33
N VAL A 390 -0.19 -8.87 23.37
CA VAL A 390 0.57 -7.61 23.38
C VAL A 390 0.97 -7.23 21.97
N GLU A 391 0.65 -5.99 21.58
CA GLU A 391 1.03 -5.46 20.27
C GLU A 391 2.46 -4.89 20.28
N VAL A 392 3.13 -4.99 19.12
CA VAL A 392 4.42 -4.31 18.92
C VAL A 392 4.17 -2.80 18.77
N PRO A 393 4.78 -1.96 19.62
CA PRO A 393 4.62 -0.51 19.51
C PRO A 393 4.99 0.00 18.11
N GLY A 394 4.15 0.87 17.53
CA GLY A 394 4.37 1.43 16.20
C GLY A 394 4.26 0.44 15.02
N GLY A 395 3.97 -0.84 15.29
CA GLY A 395 3.92 -1.89 14.29
C GLY A 395 2.66 -1.90 13.41
N TRP A 396 1.59 -1.22 13.83
CA TRP A 396 0.30 -1.27 13.15
C TRP A 396 0.36 -0.96 11.64
N PRO A 397 0.99 0.10 11.13
CA PRO A 397 1.03 0.40 9.70
C PRO A 397 1.78 -0.64 8.87
N VAL A 398 2.64 -1.44 9.49
CA VAL A 398 3.53 -2.42 8.86
C VAL A 398 3.30 -3.84 9.35
N HIS A 399 2.16 -4.10 10.01
CA HIS A 399 1.88 -5.38 10.64
C HIS A 399 1.92 -6.58 9.67
N PHE A 400 1.64 -6.36 8.38
CA PHE A 400 1.73 -7.41 7.38
C PHE A 400 3.17 -7.94 7.15
N LEU A 401 4.18 -7.20 7.62
CA LEU A 401 5.58 -7.64 7.57
C LEU A 401 5.88 -8.72 8.62
N PHE A 402 5.15 -8.73 9.73
CA PHE A 402 5.35 -9.69 10.80
C PHE A 402 4.85 -11.09 10.41
N PRO A 403 5.49 -12.18 10.89
CA PRO A 403 5.07 -13.56 10.62
C PRO A 403 3.65 -13.84 11.09
N VAL A 404 3.27 -13.34 12.24
CA VAL A 404 1.93 -13.42 12.82
C VAL A 404 1.58 -12.07 13.42
N TRP A 405 0.38 -11.61 13.15
CA TRP A 405 -0.18 -10.41 13.78
C TRP A 405 -1.66 -10.64 14.04
N LEU A 406 -2.03 -10.65 15.30
CA LEU A 406 -3.44 -10.64 15.72
C LEU A 406 -3.70 -9.28 16.38
N PRO A 407 -4.79 -8.58 16.07
CA PRO A 407 -5.14 -7.39 16.81
C PRO A 407 -5.46 -7.82 18.24
N ALA A 408 -4.99 -7.09 19.23
CA ALA A 408 -5.65 -7.02 20.51
C ALA A 408 -7.12 -6.63 20.25
N ASP A 409 -8.06 -6.99 21.16
CA ASP A 409 -9.51 -6.74 21.07
C ASP A 409 -9.91 -5.25 20.89
N ARG A 410 -8.97 -4.41 20.49
CA ARG A 410 -9.22 -3.02 20.12
C ARG A 410 -9.86 -2.98 18.76
N GLN A 411 -11.08 -2.43 18.71
CA GLN A 411 -11.64 -1.89 17.49
C GLN A 411 -10.56 -1.03 16.80
N PRO A 412 -10.34 -1.17 15.48
CA PRO A 412 -9.43 -0.29 14.77
C PRO A 412 -9.83 1.14 15.15
N ASN A 413 -8.89 1.89 15.75
CA ASN A 413 -9.13 3.28 16.11
C ASN A 413 -9.78 3.95 14.90
N GLU A 414 -10.87 4.68 15.13
CA GLU A 414 -11.67 5.36 14.10
C GLU A 414 -10.84 6.29 13.21
N GLU A 415 -9.58 6.58 13.62
CA GLU A 415 -8.61 7.39 12.90
C GLU A 415 -8.18 6.84 11.51
N PHE A 416 -8.36 5.52 11.25
CA PHE A 416 -7.93 4.91 9.98
C PHE A 416 -8.95 3.93 9.39
N PRO A 417 -10.17 4.35 9.02
CA PRO A 417 -11.17 3.40 8.50
C PRO A 417 -10.78 2.77 7.15
N GLY A 418 -9.86 3.37 6.39
CA GLY A 418 -9.47 2.89 5.07
C GLY A 418 -8.26 1.97 5.03
N ALA A 419 -7.08 2.47 5.37
CA ALA A 419 -5.82 1.73 5.27
C ALA A 419 -5.76 0.56 6.26
N SER A 420 -6.27 0.74 7.48
CA SER A 420 -6.30 -0.31 8.51
C SER A 420 -7.06 -1.55 8.08
N THR A 421 -8.21 -1.40 7.40
CA THR A 421 -9.02 -2.53 6.91
C THR A 421 -8.27 -3.36 5.87
N TYR A 422 -7.40 -2.75 5.08
CA TYR A 422 -6.65 -3.46 4.03
C TYR A 422 -5.46 -4.20 4.54
N VAL A 423 -4.68 -3.49 5.35
CA VAL A 423 -3.51 -4.07 5.98
C VAL A 423 -3.99 -5.18 6.91
N ALA A 424 -5.15 -5.02 7.58
CA ALA A 424 -5.79 -6.06 8.36
C ALA A 424 -6.11 -7.34 7.56
N ARG A 425 -6.48 -7.21 6.29
CA ARG A 425 -6.77 -8.35 5.40
C ARG A 425 -5.52 -9.03 4.83
N MET A 426 -4.38 -8.38 4.85
CA MET A 426 -3.09 -9.01 4.54
C MET A 426 -2.63 -9.97 5.65
N ARG A 427 -3.41 -10.13 6.71
CA ARG A 427 -3.12 -11.05 7.82
C ARG A 427 -2.97 -12.46 7.31
N LEU A 428 -1.99 -13.10 7.86
CA LEU A 428 -1.84 -14.54 7.77
C LEU A 428 -2.61 -15.16 8.93
N GLU A 429 -3.73 -15.75 8.60
CA GLU A 429 -4.42 -16.60 9.55
C GLU A 429 -3.47 -17.72 9.98
N PRO A 430 -3.24 -17.91 11.28
CA PRO A 430 -2.33 -18.96 11.76
C PRO A 430 -2.81 -20.35 11.39
N GLU A 431 -4.12 -20.58 11.37
CA GLU A 431 -4.70 -21.90 11.13
C GLU A 431 -4.35 -22.51 9.77
N PRO A 432 -4.47 -21.83 8.61
CA PRO A 432 -4.04 -22.40 7.33
C PRO A 432 -2.53 -22.71 7.28
N ARG A 433 -1.71 -21.92 7.99
CA ARG A 433 -0.27 -22.17 8.10
C ARG A 433 0.01 -23.43 8.91
N LEU A 434 -0.64 -23.56 10.07
CA LEU A 434 -0.50 -24.74 10.93
C LEU A 434 -0.93 -26.02 10.20
N ARG A 435 -2.03 -25.99 9.42
CA ARG A 435 -2.44 -27.13 8.58
C ARG A 435 -1.37 -27.50 7.53
N ARG A 436 -0.74 -26.52 6.89
CA ARG A 436 0.35 -26.77 5.94
C ARG A 436 1.59 -27.35 6.63
N LEU A 437 1.94 -26.83 7.81
CA LEU A 437 3.06 -27.37 8.60
C LEU A 437 2.77 -28.78 9.08
N ALA A 438 1.53 -29.11 9.44
CA ALA A 438 1.11 -30.47 9.74
C ALA A 438 1.27 -31.39 8.53
N ALA A 439 0.91 -30.96 7.33
CA ALA A 439 1.14 -31.70 6.09
C ALA A 439 2.64 -31.89 5.78
N LEU A 440 3.51 -31.02 6.30
CA LEU A 440 4.97 -31.16 6.23
C LEU A 440 5.57 -31.98 7.39
N GLY A 441 4.74 -32.58 8.24
CA GLY A 441 5.15 -33.47 9.32
C GLY A 441 5.23 -32.85 10.71
N ALA A 442 4.65 -31.65 10.92
CA ALA A 442 4.57 -31.06 12.26
C ALA A 442 3.57 -31.82 13.13
N SER A 443 3.98 -32.11 14.38
CA SER A 443 3.08 -32.67 15.40
C SER A 443 2.22 -31.53 15.97
N LEU A 444 0.89 -31.60 15.80
CA LEU A 444 -0.05 -30.60 16.28
C LEU A 444 -1.06 -31.22 17.27
N GLU A 445 -1.19 -30.60 18.44
CA GLU A 445 -2.24 -30.98 19.37
C GLU A 445 -3.60 -30.38 18.95
N PRO A 446 -4.69 -31.15 18.93
CA PRO A 446 -6.00 -30.74 18.37
C PRO A 446 -6.68 -29.58 19.13
N GLN A 447 -6.38 -29.37 20.40
CA GLN A 447 -7.14 -28.47 21.25
C GLN A 447 -6.87 -26.96 21.04
N ALA A 448 -5.77 -26.59 20.36
CA ALA A 448 -5.43 -25.17 20.11
C ALA A 448 -6.27 -24.52 18.99
N TYR A 449 -6.94 -25.31 18.14
CA TYR A 449 -7.65 -24.83 16.96
C TYR A 449 -8.96 -24.09 17.26
N VAL A 450 -9.70 -24.49 18.30
CA VAL A 450 -11.06 -23.97 18.56
C VAL A 450 -11.04 -22.53 19.07
N LYS A 451 -10.09 -22.18 19.94
CA LYS A 451 -9.97 -20.81 20.49
C LYS A 451 -9.47 -19.81 19.45
N LEU A 452 -8.61 -20.28 18.53
CA LEU A 452 -8.05 -19.43 17.47
C LEU A 452 -9.08 -19.10 16.38
N ALA A 453 -9.89 -20.08 15.97
CA ALA A 453 -10.93 -19.89 14.96
C ALA A 453 -12.05 -18.96 15.43
N SER A 454 -12.39 -18.94 16.71
CA SER A 454 -13.40 -18.02 17.26
C SER A 454 -12.91 -16.56 17.29
N ARG A 455 -11.63 -16.32 17.62
CA ARG A 455 -11.02 -14.97 17.58
C ARG A 455 -10.93 -14.42 16.16
N ILE A 456 -10.63 -15.27 15.17
CA ILE A 456 -10.53 -14.85 13.76
C ILE A 456 -11.91 -14.50 13.19
N ARG A 457 -12.97 -15.25 13.54
CA ARG A 457 -14.35 -14.92 13.11
C ARG A 457 -14.84 -13.58 13.66
N ALA A 458 -14.48 -13.24 14.88
CA ALA A 458 -14.83 -11.96 15.49
C ALA A 458 -14.14 -10.76 14.82
N ALA A 459 -13.01 -10.97 14.14
CA ALA A 459 -12.25 -9.92 13.47
C ALA A 459 -12.64 -9.67 12.00
N LEU A 460 -13.57 -10.45 11.43
CA LEU A 460 -14.09 -10.22 10.07
C LEU A 460 -15.23 -9.19 10.11
N PRO A 461 -15.22 -8.16 9.24
CA PRO A 461 -16.34 -7.21 9.17
C PRO A 461 -17.63 -7.97 8.88
N SER A 462 -18.67 -7.62 9.63
CA SER A 462 -20.00 -8.20 9.44
C SER A 462 -20.58 -7.80 8.07
N TRP A 463 -21.48 -8.63 7.51
CA TRP A 463 -22.18 -8.31 6.28
C TRP A 463 -22.96 -6.99 6.36
N ARG A 464 -23.35 -6.56 7.58
CA ARG A 464 -23.99 -5.28 7.83
C ARG A 464 -23.02 -4.11 7.65
N GLU A 465 -21.80 -4.22 8.12
CA GLU A 465 -20.74 -3.21 7.92
C GLU A 465 -20.36 -3.10 6.45
N LEU A 466 -20.26 -4.24 5.75
CA LEU A 466 -20.01 -4.26 4.31
C LEU A 466 -21.18 -3.60 3.54
N GLY A 467 -22.42 -3.89 3.91
CA GLY A 467 -23.62 -3.30 3.31
C GLY A 467 -23.75 -1.80 3.56
N SER A 468 -23.44 -1.34 4.77
CA SER A 468 -23.41 0.09 5.10
C SER A 468 -22.32 0.81 4.31
N PHE A 469 -21.15 0.20 4.17
CA PHE A 469 -20.01 0.77 3.43
C PHE A 469 -20.33 0.93 1.93
N VAL A 470 -20.97 -0.08 1.31
CA VAL A 470 -21.43 -0.04 -0.08
C VAL A 470 -22.53 1.03 -0.23
N GLY A 471 -23.49 1.07 0.71
CA GLY A 471 -24.56 2.06 0.73
C GLY A 471 -24.04 3.50 0.80
N TRP A 472 -23.09 3.77 1.69
CA TRP A 472 -22.43 5.08 1.79
C TRP A 472 -21.65 5.44 0.53
N GLY A 473 -20.96 4.48 -0.10
CA GLY A 473 -20.23 4.68 -1.37
C GLY A 473 -21.17 5.06 -2.52
N ILE A 474 -22.32 4.39 -2.64
CA ILE A 474 -23.34 4.70 -3.65
C ILE A 474 -23.97 6.07 -3.38
N LEU A 475 -24.31 6.36 -2.11
CA LEU A 475 -24.91 7.64 -1.73
C LEU A 475 -23.93 8.81 -2.00
N ALA A 476 -22.66 8.66 -1.62
CA ALA A 476 -21.63 9.66 -1.90
C ALA A 476 -21.42 9.88 -3.40
N GLY A 477 -21.38 8.80 -4.19
CA GLY A 477 -21.31 8.87 -5.65
C GLY A 477 -22.49 9.59 -6.29
N ALA A 478 -23.70 9.30 -5.84
CA ALA A 478 -24.91 9.96 -6.31
C ALA A 478 -24.95 11.45 -5.94
N LEU A 479 -24.54 11.78 -4.70
CA LEU A 479 -24.48 13.16 -4.23
C LEU A 479 -23.47 14.01 -5.03
N ILE A 480 -22.30 13.42 -5.35
CA ILE A 480 -21.29 14.09 -6.17
C ILE A 480 -21.76 14.28 -7.59
N ALA A 481 -22.37 13.27 -8.20
CA ALA A 481 -22.89 13.39 -9.55
C ALA A 481 -23.96 14.52 -9.62
N THR A 482 -24.82 14.60 -8.61
CA THR A 482 -25.83 15.66 -8.48
C THR A 482 -25.18 17.03 -8.31
N LEU A 483 -24.16 17.13 -7.46
CA LEU A 483 -23.48 18.40 -7.18
C LEU A 483 -22.69 18.90 -8.40
N VAL A 484 -22.00 18.00 -9.11
CA VAL A 484 -21.31 18.33 -10.38
C VAL A 484 -22.35 18.79 -11.42
N ALA A 485 -23.47 18.09 -11.56
CA ALA A 485 -24.54 18.50 -12.48
C ALA A 485 -25.08 19.88 -12.15
N VAL A 486 -25.34 20.18 -10.87
CA VAL A 486 -25.82 21.50 -10.42
C VAL A 486 -24.77 22.59 -10.68
N THR A 487 -23.49 22.33 -10.41
CA THR A 487 -22.41 23.29 -10.63
C THR A 487 -22.23 23.61 -12.11
N VAL A 488 -22.29 22.57 -12.95
CA VAL A 488 -22.22 22.70 -14.42
C VAL A 488 -23.41 23.50 -14.95
N LEU A 489 -24.62 23.18 -14.47
CA LEU A 489 -25.84 23.91 -14.86
C LEU A 489 -25.74 25.36 -14.43
N SER A 490 -25.31 25.66 -13.21
CA SER A 490 -25.17 27.01 -12.69
C SER A 490 -24.14 27.83 -13.47
N ALA A 491 -22.97 27.23 -13.79
CA ALA A 491 -21.93 27.85 -14.60
C ALA A 491 -22.42 28.12 -16.02
N SER A 492 -23.16 27.17 -16.64
CA SER A 492 -23.73 27.35 -17.97
C SER A 492 -24.78 28.48 -17.98
N LEU A 493 -25.61 28.59 -16.94
CA LEU A 493 -26.62 29.62 -16.81
C LEU A 493 -26.00 31.02 -16.63
N ILE A 494 -24.93 31.13 -15.84
CA ILE A 494 -24.19 32.36 -15.67
C ILE A 494 -23.53 32.81 -16.98
N LEU A 495 -22.91 31.89 -17.71
CA LEU A 495 -22.31 32.16 -19.02
C LEU A 495 -23.37 32.58 -20.05
N MET A 496 -24.54 31.96 -20.03
CA MET A 496 -25.67 32.31 -20.92
C MET A 496 -26.26 33.69 -20.59
N LEU A 497 -26.35 34.04 -19.30
CA LEU A 497 -26.76 35.35 -18.84
C LEU A 497 -25.73 36.43 -19.21
N LEU A 498 -24.44 36.17 -19.03
CA LEU A 498 -23.35 37.05 -19.44
C LEU A 498 -23.37 37.26 -20.96
N TRP A 499 -23.58 36.21 -21.75
CA TRP A 499 -23.70 36.33 -23.20
C TRP A 499 -24.92 37.16 -23.64
N TYR A 500 -26.06 36.99 -22.92
CA TYR A 500 -27.27 37.78 -23.20
C TYR A 500 -27.13 39.25 -22.84
N VAL A 501 -26.37 39.56 -21.79
CA VAL A 501 -26.11 40.96 -21.35
C VAL A 501 -25.04 41.64 -22.21
N LEU A 502 -24.11 40.88 -22.79
CA LEU A 502 -23.03 41.45 -23.64
C LEU A 502 -23.43 41.53 -25.12
N ARG A 503 -24.58 40.99 -25.49
CA ARG A 503 -25.17 41.09 -26.82
C ARG A 503 -26.27 42.17 -26.88
#